data_3531de188522a7c21b3ebfcadfd469db
#
_entry.id   3531de188522a7c21b3ebfcadfd469db
#
_cell.length_a   1.000
_cell.length_b   1.000
_cell.length_c   1.000
_cell.angle_alpha   90.00
_cell.angle_beta   90.00
_cell.angle_gamma   90.00
#
_symmetry.space_group_name_H-M   'P 1'
#
loop_
_entity.id
_entity.type
_entity.pdbx_description
1 polymer ?
#
loop_
_entity_poly.entity_id
_entity_poly.type
_entity_poly.pdbx_seq_one_letter_code
_entity_poly.pdbx_strand_id
1 'polypeptide(L)'
;MKKILKRGMSGLLAVLMAFTVLAGFGTTTAFAASETAESYMISFPRDGDAAQIYSEDAWGHSAKSYMNGWATGSSNYTTLHCMDSFDGKVCYCIEPGLSRNVGDTYHGFGEDFWDNYPSQYNNTIEPDDIKLLLGRIMQYGYQGNLSTSWRSQNDSDADKLAHAFATQLLVWETVVGERDADFDHVSTGGYDEILSLVSPNHPLYSRIMDYYDSIESSVQSHAVCPSFMSRSSGGAKTIELAWDGSQYIAELTDTNRVLSQFTFSASETGFHFSVSGNTLTITTDTAPSGNVTISASRSASRCGVLVWTDYKYGPNGGVQDTITYTASVSDPVKAFVKLKVSYGGAKIIKTSEDSKVDGIVFTITGEGVNQTVTTDRNGEIRIDNLMPGIYTVTEQSYDKYVPQESHRVTVLAGQTATVSFNNVLRRGDLTVTKTSEDGLNQGVKFHLFGTSLSGLPVDDYAVSASDKM
;
A
#
# COMPACT_ATOMS: atom_id res chain seq x y z
N MET A 1 36.54 35.93 0.09
CA MET A 1 35.37 36.11 0.98
C MET A 1 34.01 36.13 0.27
N LYS A 2 33.87 36.68 -0.96
CA LYS A 2 32.52 36.71 -1.64
C LYS A 2 31.98 35.38 -2.21
N LYS A 3 32.81 34.34 -2.37
CA LYS A 3 32.35 33.01 -2.88
C LYS A 3 31.84 32.04 -1.79
N ILE A 4 32.20 32.27 -0.53
CA ILE A 4 31.77 31.44 0.60
C ILE A 4 30.39 31.86 1.09
N LEU A 5 30.03 33.15 0.98
CA LEU A 5 28.71 33.64 1.38
C LEU A 5 27.55 33.15 0.46
N LYS A 6 27.83 32.92 -0.86
CA LYS A 6 26.77 32.40 -1.76
C LYS A 6 26.42 30.93 -1.55
N ARG A 7 27.36 30.09 -1.05
CA ARG A 7 27.05 28.68 -0.74
C ARG A 7 26.32 28.50 0.59
N GLY A 8 26.56 29.38 1.55
CA GLY A 8 25.83 29.38 2.83
C GLY A 8 24.37 29.80 2.72
N MET A 9 24.08 30.80 1.86
CA MET A 9 22.69 31.26 1.65
C MET A 9 21.83 30.25 0.86
N SER A 10 22.41 29.49 -0.08
CA SER A 10 21.66 28.47 -0.81
C SER A 10 21.31 27.26 0.07
N GLY A 11 22.18 26.88 1.01
CA GLY A 11 21.91 25.83 1.98
C GLY A 11 20.84 26.24 3.01
N LEU A 12 20.86 27.51 3.44
CA LEU A 12 19.88 28.02 4.42
C LEU A 12 18.48 28.16 3.80
N LEU A 13 18.41 28.53 2.49
CA LEU A 13 17.13 28.63 1.79
C LEU A 13 16.52 27.25 1.49
N ALA A 14 17.35 26.24 1.21
CA ALA A 14 16.91 24.85 1.02
C ALA A 14 16.41 24.24 2.33
N VAL A 15 17.06 24.54 3.46
CA VAL A 15 16.61 24.09 4.79
C VAL A 15 15.33 24.82 5.20
N LEU A 16 15.18 26.13 4.88
CA LEU A 16 13.95 26.87 5.16
C LEU A 16 12.78 26.39 4.30
N MET A 17 13.01 26.01 3.01
CA MET A 17 11.96 25.42 2.17
C MET A 17 11.61 23.98 2.61
N ALA A 18 12.55 23.20 3.11
CA ALA A 18 12.27 21.87 3.67
C ALA A 18 11.45 21.97 4.96
N PHE A 19 11.70 22.98 5.81
CA PHE A 19 10.89 23.20 7.01
C PHE A 19 9.50 23.78 6.71
N THR A 20 9.32 24.57 5.65
CA THR A 20 7.99 25.06 5.25
C THR A 20 7.14 23.97 4.59
N VAL A 21 7.75 22.94 3.97
CA VAL A 21 7.02 21.78 3.44
C VAL A 21 6.67 20.77 4.54
N LEU A 22 7.50 20.65 5.61
CA LEU A 22 7.15 19.83 6.77
C LEU A 22 6.18 20.53 7.76
N ALA A 23 6.12 21.86 7.78
CA ALA A 23 5.15 22.61 8.60
C ALA A 23 3.75 22.67 7.97
N GLY A 24 3.57 22.18 6.72
CA GLY A 24 2.27 22.04 6.05
C GLY A 24 1.47 20.81 6.45
N PHE A 25 2.07 19.87 7.21
CA PHE A 25 1.39 18.69 7.73
C PHE A 25 1.21 18.85 9.25
N GLY A 26 0.15 19.53 9.66
CA GLY A 26 -0.17 19.62 11.07
C GLY A 26 -0.45 21.01 11.60
N THR A 27 -1.07 21.89 10.82
CA THR A 27 -1.93 22.87 11.45
C THR A 27 -3.30 22.23 11.60
N THR A 28 -3.49 21.48 12.70
CA THR A 28 -4.78 21.60 13.36
C THR A 28 -4.97 23.12 13.51
N THR A 29 -5.79 23.73 12.67
CA THR A 29 -6.36 25.02 13.02
C THR A 29 -7.06 24.74 14.35
N ALA A 30 -6.42 25.18 15.43
CA ALA A 30 -7.11 25.26 16.69
C ALA A 30 -8.35 26.10 16.38
N PHE A 31 -9.51 25.47 16.35
CA PHE A 31 -10.76 26.18 16.30
C PHE A 31 -10.74 27.12 17.47
N ALA A 32 -11.05 28.39 17.22
CA ALA A 32 -11.03 29.37 18.29
C ALA A 32 -11.96 28.89 19.40
N ALA A 33 -11.39 28.73 20.58
CA ALA A 33 -12.10 28.30 21.76
C ALA A 33 -13.26 29.25 22.00
N SER A 34 -14.49 28.87 21.61
CA SER A 34 -15.76 29.45 22.07
C SER A 34 -16.86 29.58 21.00
N GLU A 35 -16.98 28.68 20.05
CA GLU A 35 -18.25 28.63 19.35
C GLU A 35 -19.27 27.95 20.24
N THR A 36 -20.29 28.68 20.67
CA THR A 36 -21.45 28.16 21.37
C THR A 36 -22.66 28.28 20.48
N ALA A 37 -23.55 27.30 20.56
CA ALA A 37 -24.81 27.31 19.81
C ALA A 37 -25.93 26.81 20.71
N GLU A 38 -27.14 27.37 20.54
CA GLU A 38 -28.34 26.75 21.11
C GLU A 38 -28.87 25.68 20.14
N SER A 39 -29.36 24.59 20.71
CA SER A 39 -29.96 23.54 19.92
C SER A 39 -31.48 23.65 19.93
N TYR A 40 -32.07 23.41 18.79
CA TYR A 40 -33.51 23.24 18.68
C TYR A 40 -33.85 22.01 17.82
N MET A 41 -35.08 21.52 17.95
CA MET A 41 -35.55 20.38 17.19
C MET A 41 -36.56 20.80 16.13
N ILE A 42 -36.43 20.23 14.95
CA ILE A 42 -37.51 20.24 13.96
C ILE A 42 -38.30 18.96 14.14
N SER A 43 -39.55 19.10 14.51
CA SER A 43 -40.46 18.01 14.76
C SER A 43 -41.40 17.80 13.59
N PHE A 44 -41.55 16.57 13.17
CA PHE A 44 -42.44 16.16 12.10
C PHE A 44 -43.59 15.36 12.73
N PRO A 45 -44.84 15.84 12.65
CA PRO A 45 -45.97 15.17 13.29
C PRO A 45 -46.22 13.79 12.68
N ARG A 46 -46.69 12.87 13.53
CA ARG A 46 -47.05 11.50 13.11
C ARG A 46 -48.46 11.42 12.50
N ASP A 47 -49.33 12.38 12.83
CA ASP A 47 -50.73 12.35 12.47
C ASP A 47 -51.01 13.02 11.12
N GLY A 48 -52.05 12.55 10.44
CA GLY A 48 -52.46 13.06 9.13
C GLY A 48 -51.60 12.55 8.00
N ASP A 49 -51.12 13.44 7.17
CA ASP A 49 -50.24 13.09 6.03
C ASP A 49 -48.79 12.75 6.43
N ALA A 50 -48.43 12.87 7.70
CA ALA A 50 -47.14 12.55 8.22
C ALA A 50 -47.12 11.11 8.75
N ALA A 51 -46.72 10.18 7.92
CA ALA A 51 -46.43 8.81 8.34
C ALA A 51 -45.21 8.77 9.23
N GLN A 52 -45.15 7.78 10.10
CA GLN A 52 -44.00 7.53 10.97
C GLN A 52 -42.77 7.18 10.14
N ILE A 53 -41.66 7.90 10.31
CA ILE A 53 -40.41 7.59 9.64
C ILE A 53 -39.77 6.31 10.16
N TYR A 54 -39.83 6.09 11.47
CA TYR A 54 -39.29 4.87 12.08
C TYR A 54 -40.29 3.73 11.99
N SER A 55 -39.77 2.52 11.75
CA SER A 55 -40.59 1.31 11.67
C SER A 55 -41.20 0.95 13.04
N GLU A 56 -42.51 0.65 13.09
CA GLU A 56 -43.15 0.13 14.28
C GLU A 56 -42.64 -1.26 14.65
N ASP A 57 -42.27 -2.08 13.67
CA ASP A 57 -41.76 -3.43 13.92
C ASP A 57 -40.42 -3.39 14.65
N ALA A 58 -39.54 -2.43 14.34
CA ALA A 58 -38.26 -2.24 15.04
C ALA A 58 -38.48 -1.81 16.53
N TRP A 59 -39.61 -1.22 16.84
CA TRP A 59 -39.95 -0.76 18.21
C TRP A 59 -40.48 -1.87 19.11
N GLY A 60 -40.99 -2.95 18.52
CA GLY A 60 -41.53 -4.11 19.25
C GLY A 60 -40.50 -5.23 19.47
N HIS A 61 -39.36 -5.18 18.82
CA HIS A 61 -38.29 -6.16 18.92
C HIS A 61 -37.12 -5.64 19.75
N SER A 62 -36.29 -6.51 20.26
CA SER A 62 -35.10 -6.14 21.06
C SER A 62 -34.11 -5.36 20.22
N ALA A 63 -34.39 -4.07 20.03
CA ALA A 63 -33.38 -3.13 19.51
C ALA A 63 -32.11 -3.24 20.36
N LYS A 64 -30.98 -2.99 19.76
CA LYS A 64 -29.71 -2.92 20.49
C LYS A 64 -29.93 -2.13 21.79
N SER A 65 -29.30 -2.57 22.87
CA SER A 65 -29.61 -2.05 24.23
C SER A 65 -29.48 -0.53 24.34
N TYR A 66 -28.64 0.09 23.56
CA TYR A 66 -28.47 1.55 23.49
C TYR A 66 -29.60 2.26 22.74
N MET A 67 -30.43 1.56 21.97
CA MET A 67 -31.56 2.12 21.25
C MET A 67 -32.91 1.90 21.98
N ASN A 68 -32.93 1.13 23.07
CA ASN A 68 -34.15 0.84 23.82
C ASN A 68 -34.89 2.10 24.31
N GLY A 69 -34.17 3.19 24.58
CA GLY A 69 -34.79 4.47 24.95
C GLY A 69 -35.60 5.10 23.81
N TRP A 70 -35.33 4.77 22.59
CA TRP A 70 -36.05 5.24 21.41
C TRP A 70 -37.39 4.55 21.24
N ALA A 71 -37.38 3.22 21.41
CA ALA A 71 -38.57 2.39 21.28
C ALA A 71 -39.64 2.71 22.30
N THR A 72 -39.25 3.17 23.49
CA THR A 72 -40.14 3.47 24.60
C THR A 72 -40.61 4.91 24.66
N GLY A 73 -40.01 5.80 23.84
CA GLY A 73 -40.39 7.21 23.79
C GLY A 73 -41.79 7.42 23.23
N SER A 74 -42.70 7.93 24.03
CA SER A 74 -44.07 8.30 23.65
C SER A 74 -44.13 9.54 22.73
N SER A 75 -43.07 9.89 22.04
CA SER A 75 -43.06 11.07 21.19
C SER A 75 -43.83 10.79 19.89
N ASN A 76 -44.86 11.57 19.65
CA ASN A 76 -45.63 11.53 18.42
C ASN A 76 -44.93 12.18 17.23
N TYR A 77 -43.62 12.39 17.32
CA TYR A 77 -42.87 13.15 16.33
C TYR A 77 -41.53 12.45 16.02
N THR A 78 -41.17 12.51 14.77
CA THR A 78 -39.81 12.28 14.33
C THR A 78 -39.05 13.61 14.39
N THR A 79 -37.85 13.60 14.90
CA THR A 79 -37.06 14.83 15.10
C THR A 79 -35.68 14.76 14.46
N LEU A 80 -35.27 15.89 13.88
CA LEU A 80 -33.91 16.17 13.55
C LEU A 80 -33.44 17.38 14.37
N HIS A 81 -32.17 17.42 14.70
CA HIS A 81 -31.57 18.50 15.48
C HIS A 81 -30.95 19.58 14.59
N CYS A 82 -31.07 20.83 14.99
CA CYS A 82 -30.49 21.98 14.31
C CYS A 82 -29.77 22.87 15.31
N MET A 83 -28.79 23.61 14.81
CA MET A 83 -28.00 24.58 15.56
C MET A 83 -28.27 25.99 15.06
N ASP A 84 -28.60 26.93 15.96
CA ASP A 84 -28.93 28.31 15.60
C ASP A 84 -27.74 29.13 15.10
N SER A 85 -26.53 28.94 15.66
CA SER A 85 -25.32 29.62 15.21
C SER A 85 -24.86 29.23 13.79
N PHE A 86 -25.50 28.23 13.18
CA PHE A 86 -25.27 27.80 11.79
C PHE A 86 -26.47 28.09 10.89
N ASP A 87 -27.19 29.17 11.11
CA ASP A 87 -28.37 29.53 10.33
C ASP A 87 -29.44 28.42 10.27
N GLY A 88 -29.59 27.67 11.36
CA GLY A 88 -30.53 26.57 11.44
C GLY A 88 -30.10 25.30 10.70
N LYS A 89 -28.82 25.11 10.43
CA LYS A 89 -28.33 23.91 9.78
C LYS A 89 -28.55 22.67 10.63
N VAL A 90 -28.83 21.57 9.94
CA VAL A 90 -28.96 20.27 10.58
C VAL A 90 -27.62 19.85 11.19
N CYS A 91 -27.68 19.39 12.43
CA CYS A 91 -26.61 18.66 13.09
C CYS A 91 -27.04 17.20 13.29
N TYR A 92 -26.08 16.29 13.22
CA TYR A 92 -26.35 14.86 13.25
C TYR A 92 -25.92 14.24 14.56
N CYS A 93 -26.80 13.41 15.12
CA CYS A 93 -26.55 12.65 16.32
C CYS A 93 -25.49 11.58 16.10
N ILE A 94 -24.50 11.49 17.00
CA ILE A 94 -23.48 10.44 17.04
C ILE A 94 -23.63 9.51 18.26
N GLU A 95 -24.67 9.68 19.04
CA GLU A 95 -24.98 8.83 20.20
C GLU A 95 -26.45 8.36 20.13
N PRO A 96 -26.75 7.39 19.24
CA PRO A 96 -28.09 6.87 19.12
C PRO A 96 -28.56 6.28 20.46
N GLY A 97 -29.80 6.63 20.86
CA GLY A 97 -30.40 6.20 22.11
C GLY A 97 -30.27 7.20 23.27
N LEU A 98 -29.39 8.19 23.19
CA LEU A 98 -29.33 9.25 24.18
C LEU A 98 -30.31 10.39 23.86
N SER A 99 -30.82 11.02 24.91
CA SER A 99 -31.71 12.19 24.80
C SER A 99 -30.87 13.45 24.63
N ARG A 100 -31.40 14.39 23.84
CA ARG A 100 -30.86 15.73 23.71
C ARG A 100 -31.71 16.73 24.49
N ASN A 101 -31.05 17.65 25.17
CA ASN A 101 -31.71 18.74 25.84
C ASN A 101 -31.90 19.92 24.85
N VAL A 102 -33.17 20.22 24.56
CA VAL A 102 -33.50 21.36 23.68
C VAL A 102 -33.39 22.64 24.46
N GLY A 103 -32.76 23.66 23.87
CA GLY A 103 -32.53 24.96 24.50
C GLY A 103 -31.24 25.02 25.37
N ASP A 104 -30.54 23.91 25.54
CA ASP A 104 -29.23 23.93 26.20
C ASP A 104 -28.16 24.46 25.26
N THR A 105 -27.10 25.03 25.85
CA THR A 105 -25.96 25.54 25.12
C THR A 105 -24.94 24.45 24.86
N TYR A 106 -24.51 24.30 23.61
CA TYR A 106 -23.50 23.35 23.16
C TYR A 106 -22.20 24.05 22.82
N HIS A 107 -21.10 23.34 23.02
CA HIS A 107 -19.76 23.78 22.59
C HIS A 107 -19.30 23.03 21.36
N GLY A 108 -18.68 23.76 20.42
CA GLY A 108 -18.18 23.20 19.19
C GLY A 108 -16.72 22.76 19.25
N PHE A 109 -16.32 21.81 20.07
CA PHE A 109 -15.01 21.14 19.99
C PHE A 109 -14.91 19.91 20.91
N GLY A 110 -15.88 19.07 20.87
CA GLY A 110 -15.85 17.81 21.63
C GLY A 110 -14.84 16.79 21.09
N GLU A 111 -13.58 17.18 20.82
CA GLU A 111 -12.53 16.22 20.41
C GLU A 111 -12.34 15.13 21.47
N ASP A 112 -12.53 15.47 22.74
CA ASP A 112 -12.51 14.53 23.87
C ASP A 112 -13.57 13.42 23.75
N PHE A 113 -14.58 13.58 22.89
CA PHE A 113 -15.53 12.52 22.55
C PHE A 113 -14.82 11.30 21.97
N TRP A 114 -13.85 11.53 21.09
CA TRP A 114 -13.12 10.46 20.40
C TRP A 114 -12.16 9.71 21.34
N ASP A 115 -11.56 10.41 22.31
CA ASP A 115 -10.70 9.82 23.33
C ASP A 115 -11.46 8.89 24.28
N ASN A 116 -12.77 9.16 24.45
CA ASN A 116 -13.67 8.41 25.32
C ASN A 116 -14.81 7.77 24.52
N TYR A 117 -14.52 7.29 23.32
CA TYR A 117 -15.50 6.69 22.42
C TYR A 117 -16.31 5.60 23.15
N PRO A 118 -17.67 5.62 23.08
CA PRO A 118 -18.49 4.75 23.90
C PRO A 118 -18.26 3.26 23.62
N SER A 119 -17.88 2.52 24.64
CA SER A 119 -17.59 1.07 24.55
C SER A 119 -18.80 0.18 24.24
N GLN A 120 -20.02 0.73 24.35
CA GLN A 120 -21.24 0.05 23.96
C GLN A 120 -21.38 -0.13 22.45
N TYR A 121 -20.68 0.67 21.67
CA TYR A 121 -20.64 0.55 20.23
C TYR A 121 -19.56 -0.47 19.86
N ASN A 122 -19.97 -1.64 19.39
CA ASN A 122 -19.07 -2.72 19.03
C ASN A 122 -18.39 -2.41 17.68
N ASN A 123 -17.65 -1.33 17.62
CA ASN A 123 -16.98 -0.89 16.41
C ASN A 123 -15.63 -1.61 16.22
N THR A 124 -15.35 -2.05 15.01
CA THR A 124 -14.12 -2.76 14.65
C THR A 124 -13.05 -1.85 14.06
N ILE A 125 -13.37 -0.57 13.83
CA ILE A 125 -12.47 0.45 13.32
C ILE A 125 -12.10 1.46 14.40
N GLU A 126 -10.92 2.06 14.26
CA GLU A 126 -10.42 3.03 15.23
C GLU A 126 -11.22 4.34 15.19
N PRO A 127 -11.33 5.08 16.31
CA PRO A 127 -12.07 6.34 16.37
C PRO A 127 -11.64 7.38 15.33
N ASP A 128 -10.36 7.46 14.98
CA ASP A 128 -9.86 8.36 13.94
C ASP A 128 -10.39 8.00 12.55
N ASP A 129 -10.55 6.72 12.24
CA ASP A 129 -11.15 6.25 10.99
C ASP A 129 -12.65 6.53 10.97
N ILE A 130 -13.34 6.36 12.10
CA ILE A 130 -14.77 6.74 12.24
C ILE A 130 -14.92 8.24 11.96
N LYS A 131 -14.14 9.08 12.60
CA LYS A 131 -14.13 10.54 12.41
C LYS A 131 -13.93 10.92 10.94
N LEU A 132 -13.03 10.24 10.26
CA LEU A 132 -12.75 10.45 8.84
C LEU A 132 -13.95 10.06 7.96
N LEU A 133 -14.56 8.90 8.21
CA LEU A 133 -15.75 8.44 7.51
C LEU A 133 -16.93 9.39 7.73
N LEU A 134 -17.14 9.85 8.94
CA LEU A 134 -18.16 10.85 9.25
C LEU A 134 -17.94 12.15 8.47
N GLY A 135 -16.69 12.60 8.35
CA GLY A 135 -16.36 13.77 7.52
C GLY A 135 -16.75 13.58 6.06
N ARG A 136 -16.52 12.38 5.50
CA ARG A 136 -16.91 12.03 4.12
C ARG A 136 -18.41 11.93 3.96
N ILE A 137 -19.11 11.28 4.89
CA ILE A 137 -20.58 11.23 4.90
C ILE A 137 -21.15 12.65 4.91
N MET A 138 -20.63 13.51 5.78
CA MET A 138 -21.08 14.90 5.88
C MET A 138 -20.76 15.71 4.60
N GLN A 139 -19.68 15.39 3.88
CA GLN A 139 -19.35 16.06 2.62
C GLN A 139 -20.38 15.76 1.52
N TYR A 140 -20.90 14.56 1.46
CA TYR A 140 -21.86 14.13 0.43
C TYR A 140 -23.31 14.18 0.92
N GLY A 141 -23.51 14.24 2.23
CA GLY A 141 -24.79 14.33 2.89
C GLY A 141 -25.38 15.76 2.90
N TYR A 142 -26.51 15.89 3.54
CA TYR A 142 -27.21 17.16 3.64
C TYR A 142 -26.57 18.08 4.69
N GLN A 143 -26.21 19.30 4.28
CA GLN A 143 -25.56 20.29 5.14
C GLN A 143 -26.38 21.57 5.28
N GLY A 144 -27.59 21.58 4.77
CA GLY A 144 -28.46 22.77 4.74
C GLY A 144 -29.29 22.95 6.00
N ASN A 145 -30.17 23.92 5.96
CA ASN A 145 -31.19 24.18 6.97
C ASN A 145 -32.52 23.52 6.61
N LEU A 146 -33.30 23.19 7.62
CA LEU A 146 -34.66 22.68 7.47
C LEU A 146 -35.66 23.68 8.05
N SER A 147 -36.84 23.70 7.46
CA SER A 147 -37.98 24.46 8.00
C SER A 147 -38.71 23.63 9.07
N THR A 148 -39.26 24.30 10.06
CA THR A 148 -40.17 23.67 11.05
C THR A 148 -41.57 23.45 10.50
N SER A 149 -41.85 23.85 9.26
CA SER A 149 -43.19 23.83 8.65
C SER A 149 -43.55 22.57 7.89
N TRP A 150 -42.62 21.59 7.79
CA TRP A 150 -42.90 20.38 7.02
C TRP A 150 -44.16 19.65 7.57
N ARG A 151 -45.04 19.28 6.68
CA ARG A 151 -46.36 18.69 7.01
C ARG A 151 -46.68 17.45 6.17
N SER A 152 -46.10 17.30 4.98
CA SER A 152 -46.42 16.22 4.06
C SER A 152 -45.28 15.96 3.09
N GLN A 153 -45.35 14.85 2.33
CA GLN A 153 -44.40 14.51 1.29
C GLN A 153 -44.29 15.54 0.13
N ASN A 154 -45.28 16.43 0.02
CA ASN A 154 -45.32 17.51 -0.97
C ASN A 154 -44.80 18.84 -0.43
N ASP A 155 -44.35 18.89 0.81
CA ASP A 155 -43.76 20.06 1.41
C ASP A 155 -42.45 20.43 0.69
N SER A 156 -42.12 21.72 0.66
CA SER A 156 -40.88 22.22 0.06
C SER A 156 -39.61 21.65 0.69
N ASP A 157 -39.69 21.20 1.93
CA ASP A 157 -38.58 20.60 2.67
C ASP A 157 -38.58 19.06 2.63
N ALA A 158 -39.56 18.42 1.99
CA ALA A 158 -39.66 16.97 1.94
C ALA A 158 -38.41 16.31 1.35
N ASP A 159 -37.85 16.88 0.32
CA ASP A 159 -36.64 16.38 -0.34
C ASP A 159 -35.38 16.60 0.52
N LYS A 160 -35.27 17.78 1.14
CA LYS A 160 -34.19 18.08 2.10
C LYS A 160 -34.25 17.15 3.31
N LEU A 161 -35.47 16.88 3.81
CA LEU A 161 -35.72 15.98 4.92
C LEU A 161 -35.25 14.55 4.57
N ALA A 162 -35.62 14.03 3.39
CA ALA A 162 -35.19 12.72 2.94
C ALA A 162 -33.66 12.62 2.87
N HIS A 163 -33.00 13.64 2.33
CA HIS A 163 -31.55 13.70 2.27
C HIS A 163 -30.91 13.77 3.67
N ALA A 164 -31.46 14.57 4.58
CA ALA A 164 -30.97 14.65 5.96
C ALA A 164 -31.13 13.34 6.73
N PHE A 165 -32.26 12.65 6.56
CA PHE A 165 -32.45 11.33 7.17
C PHE A 165 -31.49 10.27 6.62
N ALA A 166 -31.28 10.22 5.31
CA ALA A 166 -30.28 9.35 4.70
C ALA A 166 -28.88 9.59 5.29
N THR A 167 -28.51 10.86 5.46
CA THR A 167 -27.24 11.23 6.09
C THR A 167 -27.17 10.73 7.54
N GLN A 168 -28.25 10.92 8.33
CA GLN A 168 -28.29 10.46 9.72
C GLN A 168 -28.18 8.94 9.86
N LEU A 169 -28.80 8.17 8.96
CA LEU A 169 -28.69 6.71 8.97
C LEU A 169 -27.25 6.27 8.80
N LEU A 170 -26.56 6.80 7.79
CA LEU A 170 -25.15 6.45 7.52
C LEU A 170 -24.21 6.91 8.66
N VAL A 171 -24.49 8.05 9.29
CA VAL A 171 -23.78 8.50 10.50
C VAL A 171 -23.94 7.47 11.61
N TRP A 172 -25.15 7.01 11.89
CA TRP A 172 -25.40 6.03 12.93
C TRP A 172 -24.78 4.66 12.63
N GLU A 173 -24.95 4.14 11.42
CA GLU A 173 -24.30 2.88 11.01
C GLU A 173 -22.78 2.91 11.24
N THR A 174 -22.15 4.05 10.90
CA THR A 174 -20.72 4.22 11.10
C THR A 174 -20.35 4.21 12.58
N VAL A 175 -21.10 4.95 13.40
CA VAL A 175 -20.80 5.05 14.83
C VAL A 175 -21.06 3.73 15.57
N VAL A 176 -22.07 2.97 15.19
CA VAL A 176 -22.42 1.71 15.89
C VAL A 176 -21.67 0.48 15.35
N GLY A 177 -20.81 0.64 14.34
CA GLY A 177 -20.01 -0.44 13.81
C GLY A 177 -20.67 -1.27 12.72
N GLU A 178 -21.69 -0.74 12.05
CA GLU A 178 -22.32 -1.34 10.87
C GLU A 178 -21.60 -0.94 9.57
N ARG A 179 -20.48 -0.24 9.67
CA ARG A 179 -19.58 0.09 8.56
C ARG A 179 -18.14 -0.25 8.92
N ASP A 180 -17.42 -0.80 7.94
CA ASP A 180 -15.99 -1.02 8.07
C ASP A 180 -15.16 0.18 7.55
N ALA A 181 -13.84 0.07 7.57
CA ALA A 181 -12.94 1.13 7.11
C ALA A 181 -13.03 1.41 5.61
N ASP A 182 -13.55 0.47 4.81
CA ASP A 182 -13.81 0.61 3.38
C ASP A 182 -15.21 1.18 3.09
N PHE A 183 -15.95 1.43 4.15
CA PHE A 183 -17.34 1.86 4.15
C PHE A 183 -18.30 0.80 3.62
N ASP A 184 -17.89 -0.46 3.64
CA ASP A 184 -18.76 -1.57 3.31
C ASP A 184 -19.65 -1.89 4.51
N HIS A 185 -20.88 -2.30 4.23
CA HIS A 185 -21.86 -2.63 5.27
C HIS A 185 -21.45 -3.94 5.98
N VAL A 186 -21.40 -3.87 7.31
CA VAL A 186 -21.16 -5.01 8.20
C VAL A 186 -22.48 -5.39 8.86
N SER A 187 -23.10 -6.48 8.39
CA SER A 187 -24.38 -6.93 8.94
C SER A 187 -24.23 -7.38 10.40
N THR A 188 -25.10 -6.85 11.24
CA THR A 188 -25.22 -7.24 12.66
C THR A 188 -26.43 -8.14 12.90
N GLY A 189 -27.23 -8.37 11.88
CA GLY A 189 -28.35 -9.32 11.83
C GLY A 189 -29.72 -8.73 12.14
N GLY A 190 -30.58 -8.74 11.14
CA GLY A 190 -32.02 -8.56 11.29
C GLY A 190 -32.49 -7.20 11.79
N TYR A 191 -33.36 -7.22 12.79
CA TYR A 191 -34.02 -6.01 13.34
C TYR A 191 -33.10 -5.09 14.14
N ASP A 192 -31.89 -5.52 14.41
CA ASP A 192 -30.91 -4.72 15.17
C ASP A 192 -30.11 -3.74 14.28
N GLU A 193 -30.32 -3.77 12.98
CA GLU A 193 -29.63 -2.86 12.06
C GLU A 193 -30.30 -1.49 12.01
N ILE A 194 -29.49 -0.44 11.90
CA ILE A 194 -29.96 0.95 11.81
C ILE A 194 -30.95 1.12 10.67
N LEU A 195 -30.69 0.53 9.51
CA LEU A 195 -31.57 0.65 8.35
C LEU A 195 -32.96 0.03 8.59
N SER A 196 -33.08 -1.00 9.44
CA SER A 196 -34.35 -1.62 9.79
C SER A 196 -35.29 -0.69 10.58
N LEU A 197 -34.74 0.38 11.17
CA LEU A 197 -35.54 1.39 11.89
C LEU A 197 -36.39 2.24 10.94
N VAL A 198 -36.05 2.32 9.67
CA VAL A 198 -36.76 3.16 8.70
C VAL A 198 -38.00 2.44 8.21
N SER A 199 -39.16 3.09 8.36
CA SER A 199 -40.45 2.52 7.92
C SER A 199 -40.52 2.47 6.38
N PRO A 200 -40.64 1.28 5.77
CA PRO A 200 -40.85 1.15 4.32
C PRO A 200 -42.19 1.72 3.85
N ASN A 201 -43.14 1.96 4.79
CA ASN A 201 -44.42 2.54 4.47
C ASN A 201 -44.42 4.09 4.51
N HIS A 202 -43.30 4.71 4.92
CA HIS A 202 -43.23 6.17 4.94
C HIS A 202 -43.23 6.75 3.50
N PRO A 203 -43.99 7.82 3.24
CA PRO A 203 -44.06 8.42 1.88
C PRO A 203 -42.74 8.88 1.30
N LEU A 204 -41.74 9.16 2.15
CA LEU A 204 -40.40 9.55 1.73
C LEU A 204 -39.40 8.39 1.65
N TYR A 205 -39.82 7.16 1.97
CA TYR A 205 -38.90 6.01 2.04
C TYR A 205 -38.04 5.85 0.78
N SER A 206 -38.65 5.86 -0.40
CA SER A 206 -37.91 5.73 -1.65
C SER A 206 -36.88 6.85 -1.82
N ARG A 207 -37.22 8.10 -1.50
CA ARG A 207 -36.28 9.23 -1.60
C ARG A 207 -35.16 9.12 -0.57
N ILE A 208 -35.45 8.66 0.64
CA ILE A 208 -34.44 8.42 1.68
C ILE A 208 -33.44 7.39 1.18
N MET A 209 -33.93 6.28 0.60
CA MET A 209 -33.06 5.23 0.06
C MET A 209 -32.25 5.71 -1.14
N ASP A 210 -32.83 6.49 -2.05
CA ASP A 210 -32.09 7.07 -3.20
C ASP A 210 -30.93 7.95 -2.73
N TYR A 211 -31.12 8.76 -1.69
CA TYR A 211 -30.06 9.57 -1.09
C TYR A 211 -29.05 8.72 -0.32
N TYR A 212 -29.51 7.73 0.42
CA TYR A 212 -28.65 6.80 1.14
C TYR A 212 -27.67 6.09 0.20
N ASP A 213 -28.16 5.47 -0.87
CA ASP A 213 -27.35 4.80 -1.88
C ASP A 213 -26.38 5.77 -2.57
N SER A 214 -26.83 7.00 -2.85
CA SER A 214 -26.01 8.04 -3.47
C SER A 214 -24.85 8.49 -2.58
N ILE A 215 -25.12 8.71 -1.28
CA ILE A 215 -24.08 9.10 -0.32
C ILE A 215 -23.13 7.94 -0.10
N GLU A 216 -23.62 6.72 0.12
CA GLU A 216 -22.81 5.51 0.28
C GLU A 216 -21.83 5.33 -0.88
N SER A 217 -22.36 5.32 -2.12
CA SER A 217 -21.55 5.20 -3.34
C SER A 217 -20.49 6.31 -3.45
N SER A 218 -20.85 7.54 -3.04
CA SER A 218 -19.94 8.68 -3.07
C SER A 218 -18.82 8.56 -2.05
N VAL A 219 -19.12 8.08 -0.82
CA VAL A 219 -18.13 7.83 0.23
C VAL A 219 -17.19 6.70 -0.16
N GLN A 220 -17.72 5.59 -0.68
CA GLN A 220 -16.92 4.47 -1.18
C GLN A 220 -15.99 4.92 -2.32
N SER A 221 -16.53 5.65 -3.30
CA SER A 221 -15.76 6.19 -4.43
C SER A 221 -14.70 7.19 -4.00
N HIS A 222 -14.96 7.93 -2.90
CA HIS A 222 -14.02 8.90 -2.34
C HIS A 222 -12.68 8.29 -1.99
N ALA A 223 -12.66 7.07 -1.48
CA ALA A 223 -11.48 6.38 -1.00
C ALA A 223 -10.93 5.33 -1.98
N VAL A 224 -11.45 5.24 -3.21
CA VAL A 224 -10.93 4.30 -4.22
C VAL A 224 -9.45 4.57 -4.45
N CYS A 225 -8.64 3.53 -4.28
CA CYS A 225 -7.21 3.52 -4.53
C CYS A 225 -6.87 2.55 -5.68
N PRO A 226 -5.63 2.56 -6.20
CA PRO A 226 -5.21 1.58 -7.21
C PRO A 226 -5.47 0.15 -6.75
N SER A 227 -6.04 -0.69 -7.62
CA SER A 227 -6.57 -2.04 -7.29
C SER A 227 -5.52 -3.01 -6.72
N PHE A 228 -4.26 -2.77 -6.99
CA PHE A 228 -3.12 -3.55 -6.47
C PHE A 228 -2.59 -3.02 -5.14
N MET A 229 -3.11 -1.91 -4.62
CA MET A 229 -2.71 -1.28 -3.36
C MET A 229 -3.76 -1.53 -2.27
N SER A 230 -3.35 -1.31 -1.03
CA SER A 230 -4.19 -1.39 0.17
C SER A 230 -4.21 -0.05 0.88
N ARG A 231 -5.33 0.34 1.50
CA ARG A 231 -5.43 1.60 2.26
C ARG A 231 -4.61 1.59 3.54
N SER A 232 -4.27 0.42 4.07
CA SER A 232 -3.37 0.29 5.21
C SER A 232 -2.01 -0.30 4.80
N SER A 233 -0.93 0.20 5.40
CA SER A 233 0.42 -0.34 5.17
C SER A 233 0.58 -1.75 5.73
N GLY A 234 -0.17 -2.11 6.76
CA GLY A 234 -0.19 -3.46 7.34
C GLY A 234 -0.78 -4.50 6.38
N GLY A 235 -1.88 -4.15 5.70
CA GLY A 235 -2.55 -4.99 4.70
C GLY A 235 -1.94 -4.93 3.30
N ALA A 236 -0.87 -4.16 3.09
CA ALA A 236 -0.25 -3.99 1.78
C ALA A 236 0.28 -5.32 1.23
N LYS A 237 -0.15 -5.67 0.01
CA LYS A 237 0.34 -6.85 -0.73
C LYS A 237 1.82 -6.67 -1.08
N THR A 238 2.57 -7.78 -1.12
CA THR A 238 3.96 -7.78 -1.58
C THR A 238 4.04 -8.26 -3.02
N ILE A 239 4.71 -7.50 -3.87
CA ILE A 239 4.92 -7.76 -5.29
C ILE A 239 6.40 -7.94 -5.53
N GLU A 240 6.75 -8.83 -6.45
CA GLU A 240 8.14 -9.11 -6.79
C GLU A 240 8.60 -8.20 -7.94
N LEU A 241 9.77 -7.60 -7.77
CA LEU A 241 10.51 -6.93 -8.83
C LEU A 241 11.22 -7.97 -9.69
N ALA A 242 11.06 -7.89 -11.00
CA ALA A 242 11.79 -8.69 -11.97
C ALA A 242 13.05 -7.95 -12.46
N TRP A 243 14.11 -8.70 -12.81
CA TRP A 243 15.26 -8.14 -13.51
C TRP A 243 15.03 -8.20 -15.03
N ASP A 244 15.04 -7.05 -15.73
CA ASP A 244 14.78 -6.96 -17.18
C ASP A 244 16.05 -7.08 -18.05
N GLY A 245 17.23 -7.19 -17.43
CA GLY A 245 18.54 -7.21 -18.07
C GLY A 245 19.36 -5.95 -17.81
N SER A 246 18.76 -4.90 -17.26
CA SER A 246 19.40 -3.62 -16.96
C SER A 246 19.00 -3.03 -15.60
N GLN A 247 17.79 -3.28 -15.16
CA GLN A 247 17.20 -2.73 -13.93
C GLN A 247 16.15 -3.68 -13.35
N TYR A 248 15.73 -3.42 -12.12
CA TYR A 248 14.61 -4.11 -11.48
C TYR A 248 13.30 -3.37 -11.81
N ILE A 249 12.28 -4.12 -12.22
CA ILE A 249 11.02 -3.57 -12.72
C ILE A 249 9.81 -4.31 -12.16
N ALA A 250 8.74 -3.57 -11.88
CA ALA A 250 7.39 -4.10 -11.70
C ALA A 250 6.41 -3.30 -12.54
N GLU A 251 5.52 -3.99 -13.26
CA GLU A 251 4.42 -3.41 -14.02
C GLU A 251 3.10 -3.83 -13.38
N LEU A 252 2.32 -2.84 -12.91
CA LEU A 252 1.12 -3.06 -12.12
C LEU A 252 -0.08 -2.45 -12.83
N THR A 253 -1.06 -3.29 -13.19
CA THR A 253 -2.28 -2.84 -13.85
C THR A 253 -3.35 -2.49 -12.82
N ASP A 254 -3.87 -1.28 -12.89
CA ASP A 254 -4.96 -0.78 -12.08
C ASP A 254 -6.31 -0.97 -12.76
N THR A 255 -7.13 -1.89 -12.25
CA THR A 255 -8.49 -2.12 -12.74
C THR A 255 -9.47 -1.03 -12.33
N ASN A 256 -9.16 -0.26 -11.29
CA ASN A 256 -9.96 0.88 -10.82
C ASN A 256 -9.74 2.15 -11.66
N ARG A 257 -8.69 2.19 -12.50
CA ARG A 257 -8.39 3.29 -13.43
C ARG A 257 -8.19 4.65 -12.75
N VAL A 258 -7.57 4.66 -11.57
CA VAL A 258 -7.38 5.89 -10.78
C VAL A 258 -5.93 6.36 -10.69
N LEU A 259 -4.97 5.67 -11.35
CA LEU A 259 -3.53 5.97 -11.26
C LEU A 259 -3.18 7.44 -11.53
N SER A 260 -3.85 8.07 -12.50
CA SER A 260 -3.59 9.47 -12.86
C SER A 260 -3.93 10.48 -11.76
N GLN A 261 -4.67 10.05 -10.74
CA GLN A 261 -5.06 10.88 -9.61
C GLN A 261 -4.04 10.83 -8.46
N PHE A 262 -3.08 9.90 -8.52
CA PHE A 262 -2.15 9.63 -7.43
C PHE A 262 -0.72 10.08 -7.76
N THR A 263 -0.02 10.52 -6.72
CA THR A 263 1.44 10.65 -6.71
C THR A 263 2.03 9.47 -5.95
N PHE A 264 3.19 8.98 -6.42
CA PHE A 264 3.84 7.80 -5.87
C PHE A 264 5.17 8.16 -5.22
N SER A 265 5.50 7.46 -4.13
CA SER A 265 6.77 7.57 -3.45
C SER A 265 7.18 6.21 -2.88
N ALA A 266 8.48 6.01 -2.66
CA ALA A 266 9.01 4.82 -2.01
C ALA A 266 9.60 5.17 -0.64
N SER A 267 9.64 4.19 0.27
CA SER A 267 10.32 4.32 1.58
C SER A 267 11.84 4.38 1.45
N GLU A 268 12.40 4.04 0.28
CA GLU A 268 13.82 4.11 -0.05
C GLU A 268 14.03 4.98 -1.30
N THR A 269 15.23 5.50 -1.48
CA THR A 269 15.62 6.28 -2.67
C THR A 269 15.95 5.38 -3.87
N GLY A 270 16.00 5.97 -5.08
CA GLY A 270 16.37 5.24 -6.29
C GLY A 270 15.23 4.53 -7.01
N PHE A 271 13.99 4.73 -6.58
CA PHE A 271 12.81 4.25 -7.29
C PHE A 271 12.24 5.31 -8.22
N HIS A 272 11.87 4.90 -9.42
CA HIS A 272 11.24 5.72 -10.45
C HIS A 272 9.85 5.18 -10.77
N PHE A 273 8.91 6.11 -11.00
CA PHE A 273 7.50 5.80 -11.25
C PHE A 273 7.06 6.39 -12.59
N SER A 274 6.44 5.58 -13.43
CA SER A 274 5.84 6.02 -14.68
C SER A 274 4.44 5.48 -14.81
N VAL A 275 3.47 6.35 -15.11
CA VAL A 275 2.07 5.97 -15.33
C VAL A 275 1.75 6.10 -16.81
N SER A 276 1.28 5.03 -17.42
CA SER A 276 0.80 4.98 -18.81
C SER A 276 -0.56 4.29 -18.84
N GLY A 277 -1.62 5.07 -19.08
CA GLY A 277 -2.99 4.57 -19.01
C GLY A 277 -3.32 3.98 -17.62
N ASN A 278 -3.60 2.69 -17.58
CA ASN A 278 -3.91 1.97 -16.33
C ASN A 278 -2.72 1.15 -15.79
N THR A 279 -1.52 1.39 -16.29
CA THR A 279 -0.32 0.68 -15.84
C THR A 279 0.62 1.63 -15.11
N LEU A 280 1.02 1.24 -13.90
CA LEU A 280 2.12 1.83 -13.15
C LEU A 280 3.35 0.98 -13.36
N THR A 281 4.39 1.56 -13.93
CA THR A 281 5.73 0.97 -14.04
C THR A 281 6.61 1.54 -12.92
N ILE A 282 7.21 0.66 -12.14
CA ILE A 282 8.13 1.01 -11.05
C ILE A 282 9.48 0.40 -11.38
N THR A 283 10.54 1.22 -11.40
CA THR A 283 11.91 0.75 -11.69
C THR A 283 12.91 1.22 -10.65
N THR A 284 14.00 0.45 -10.50
CA THR A 284 15.16 0.81 -9.69
C THR A 284 16.42 0.12 -10.23
N ASP A 285 17.54 0.83 -10.24
CA ASP A 285 18.83 0.28 -10.69
C ASP A 285 19.49 -0.62 -9.64
N THR A 286 19.06 -0.51 -8.38
CA THR A 286 19.65 -1.24 -7.26
C THR A 286 18.61 -2.14 -6.62
N ALA A 287 18.97 -3.41 -6.39
CA ALA A 287 18.11 -4.34 -5.67
C ALA A 287 17.87 -3.87 -4.22
N PRO A 288 16.62 -3.73 -3.77
CA PRO A 288 16.36 -3.44 -2.37
C PRO A 288 16.76 -4.62 -1.48
N SER A 289 17.31 -4.31 -0.30
CA SER A 289 17.77 -5.31 0.67
C SER A 289 16.64 -6.02 1.42
N GLY A 290 15.41 -5.57 1.25
CA GLY A 290 14.22 -6.08 1.94
C GLY A 290 12.93 -5.66 1.27
N ASN A 291 11.86 -5.59 2.05
CA ASN A 291 10.58 -5.07 1.57
C ASN A 291 10.61 -3.54 1.53
N VAL A 292 10.40 -2.96 0.36
CA VAL A 292 10.22 -1.52 0.18
C VAL A 292 8.74 -1.21 0.11
N THR A 293 8.28 -0.24 0.90
CA THR A 293 6.91 0.23 0.86
C THR A 293 6.77 1.34 -0.17
N ILE A 294 5.92 1.14 -1.14
CA ILE A 294 5.46 2.17 -2.07
C ILE A 294 4.18 2.77 -1.53
N SER A 295 4.16 4.07 -1.42
CA SER A 295 3.01 4.85 -1.00
C SER A 295 2.44 5.62 -2.20
N ALA A 296 1.15 5.57 -2.37
CA ALA A 296 0.39 6.43 -3.27
C ALA A 296 -0.42 7.42 -2.45
N SER A 297 -0.48 8.67 -2.89
CA SER A 297 -1.32 9.68 -2.27
C SER A 297 -2.04 10.51 -3.34
N ARG A 298 -3.32 10.79 -3.08
CA ARG A 298 -4.14 11.68 -3.89
C ARG A 298 -4.39 12.97 -3.12
N SER A 299 -4.47 14.10 -3.84
CA SER A 299 -4.80 15.42 -3.25
C SER A 299 -6.02 15.33 -2.36
N ALA A 300 -5.89 15.95 -1.19
CA ALA A 300 -6.92 16.01 -0.20
C ALA A 300 -8.16 16.73 -0.72
N SER A 301 -9.30 16.10 -0.60
CA SER A 301 -10.50 16.85 -0.28
C SER A 301 -10.35 17.41 1.15
N ARG A 302 -11.08 18.45 1.45
CA ARG A 302 -11.13 18.97 2.81
C ARG A 302 -12.51 18.65 3.35
N CYS A 303 -12.58 17.64 4.22
CA CYS A 303 -13.80 17.27 4.90
C CYS A 303 -13.49 16.86 6.34
N GLY A 304 -14.41 17.13 7.23
CA GLY A 304 -14.29 16.75 8.62
C GLY A 304 -15.58 17.06 9.36
N VAL A 305 -15.57 16.72 10.63
CA VAL A 305 -16.69 16.99 11.53
C VAL A 305 -16.22 17.85 12.70
N LEU A 306 -17.09 18.72 13.14
CA LEU A 306 -16.99 19.42 14.40
C LEU A 306 -17.99 18.78 15.36
N VAL A 307 -17.49 18.26 16.48
CA VAL A 307 -18.32 17.66 17.53
C VAL A 307 -18.86 18.76 18.43
N TRP A 308 -20.15 18.70 18.73
CA TRP A 308 -20.86 19.58 19.66
C TRP A 308 -21.28 18.79 20.87
N THR A 309 -20.81 19.21 22.03
CA THR A 309 -21.14 18.61 23.31
C THR A 309 -21.89 19.60 24.19
N ASP A 310 -22.78 19.07 25.04
CA ASP A 310 -23.50 19.90 25.99
C ASP A 310 -22.54 20.58 26.97
N TYR A 311 -22.72 21.91 27.14
CA TYR A 311 -21.84 22.70 28.01
C TYR A 311 -21.82 22.20 29.47
N LYS A 312 -22.93 21.69 29.93
CA LYS A 312 -23.11 21.31 31.33
C LYS A 312 -22.62 19.89 31.62
N TYR A 313 -22.78 19.00 30.66
CA TYR A 313 -22.50 17.58 30.84
C TYR A 313 -21.20 17.12 30.21
N GLY A 314 -20.69 17.85 29.22
CA GLY A 314 -19.47 17.51 28.49
C GLY A 314 -19.60 16.31 27.55
N PRO A 315 -18.53 15.93 26.86
CA PRO A 315 -18.55 14.80 25.93
C PRO A 315 -18.83 13.50 26.67
N ASN A 316 -19.69 12.65 26.07
CA ASN A 316 -20.14 11.39 26.65
C ASN A 316 -20.81 11.52 28.03
N GLY A 317 -21.39 12.68 28.31
CA GLY A 317 -21.96 13.03 29.63
C GLY A 317 -23.40 12.53 29.88
N GLY A 318 -23.91 11.64 29.01
CA GLY A 318 -25.28 11.12 29.10
C GLY A 318 -26.34 12.01 28.45
N VAL A 319 -25.91 13.10 27.80
CA VAL A 319 -26.69 13.94 26.89
C VAL A 319 -26.08 13.81 25.51
N GLN A 320 -26.93 13.69 24.50
CA GLN A 320 -26.52 13.36 23.14
C GLN A 320 -25.54 14.37 22.52
N ASP A 321 -24.37 13.90 22.12
CA ASP A 321 -23.42 14.64 21.30
C ASP A 321 -23.81 14.61 19.82
N THR A 322 -23.44 15.66 19.10
CA THR A 322 -23.80 15.82 17.68
C THR A 322 -22.62 16.34 16.85
N ILE A 323 -22.70 16.20 15.54
CA ILE A 323 -21.71 16.70 14.61
C ILE A 323 -22.29 17.67 13.58
N THR A 324 -21.47 18.61 13.15
CA THR A 324 -21.68 19.41 11.95
C THR A 324 -20.50 19.28 11.00
N TYR A 325 -20.73 19.52 9.71
CA TYR A 325 -19.69 19.49 8.70
C TYR A 325 -18.69 20.63 8.87
N THR A 326 -17.41 20.34 8.65
CA THR A 326 -16.36 21.34 8.49
C THR A 326 -15.43 20.99 7.32
N ALA A 327 -15.12 21.98 6.49
CA ALA A 327 -14.16 21.85 5.40
C ALA A 327 -12.71 22.14 5.84
N SER A 328 -12.42 22.20 7.13
CA SER A 328 -11.12 22.60 7.67
C SER A 328 -10.11 21.45 7.73
N VAL A 329 -10.58 20.20 7.79
CA VAL A 329 -9.75 19.01 7.95
C VAL A 329 -9.33 18.47 6.58
N SER A 330 -8.03 18.15 6.44
CA SER A 330 -7.50 17.50 5.22
C SER A 330 -7.81 16.01 5.25
N ASP A 331 -8.31 15.48 4.15
CA ASP A 331 -8.59 14.06 3.95
C ASP A 331 -7.82 13.52 2.74
N PRO A 332 -6.51 13.23 2.86
CA PRO A 332 -5.74 12.62 1.80
C PRO A 332 -6.08 11.12 1.69
N VAL A 333 -6.37 10.66 0.47
CA VAL A 333 -6.45 9.21 0.21
C VAL A 333 -5.05 8.67 0.05
N LYS A 334 -4.67 7.73 0.92
CA LYS A 334 -3.38 7.02 0.89
C LYS A 334 -3.59 5.56 0.56
N ALA A 335 -2.62 4.98 -0.15
CA ALA A 335 -2.59 3.56 -0.45
C ALA A 335 -1.15 3.04 -0.48
N PHE A 336 -0.98 1.73 -0.26
CA PHE A 336 0.32 1.11 -0.04
C PHE A 336 0.43 -0.21 -0.79
N VAL A 337 1.62 -0.48 -1.32
CA VAL A 337 2.04 -1.79 -1.82
C VAL A 337 3.50 -2.01 -1.42
N LYS A 338 3.91 -3.24 -1.19
CA LYS A 338 5.29 -3.59 -0.85
C LYS A 338 5.96 -4.22 -2.06
N LEU A 339 7.22 -3.90 -2.28
CA LEU A 339 8.06 -4.50 -3.30
C LEU A 339 9.18 -5.30 -2.63
N LYS A 340 9.56 -6.42 -3.21
CA LYS A 340 10.74 -7.22 -2.84
C LYS A 340 11.41 -7.77 -4.09
N VAL A 341 12.65 -8.23 -3.94
CA VAL A 341 13.36 -9.02 -4.95
C VAL A 341 13.45 -10.46 -4.45
N SER A 342 13.11 -11.43 -5.31
CA SER A 342 13.35 -12.84 -5.03
C SER A 342 14.71 -13.25 -5.55
N TYR A 343 15.43 -14.06 -4.77
CA TYR A 343 16.74 -14.57 -5.11
C TYR A 343 16.64 -15.65 -6.18
N GLY A 344 17.74 -15.80 -6.97
CA GLY A 344 18.00 -16.91 -7.86
C GLY A 344 19.25 -17.67 -7.43
N GLY A 345 19.82 -18.43 -8.34
CA GLY A 345 21.07 -19.16 -8.12
C GLY A 345 21.88 -19.31 -9.40
N ALA A 346 23.12 -19.79 -9.24
CA ALA A 346 23.99 -20.20 -10.34
C ALA A 346 24.55 -21.59 -10.11
N LYS A 347 24.69 -22.36 -11.19
CA LYS A 347 25.37 -23.67 -11.23
C LYS A 347 26.52 -23.59 -12.21
N ILE A 348 27.73 -23.92 -11.75
CA ILE A 348 28.92 -24.08 -12.60
C ILE A 348 29.13 -25.58 -12.82
N ILE A 349 29.32 -25.97 -14.07
CA ILE A 349 29.65 -27.35 -14.45
C ILE A 349 31.06 -27.35 -15.08
N LYS A 350 31.95 -28.10 -14.49
CA LYS A 350 33.33 -28.25 -14.93
C LYS A 350 33.55 -29.61 -15.54
N THR A 351 34.13 -29.62 -16.75
CA THR A 351 34.68 -30.81 -17.41
C THR A 351 36.15 -30.60 -17.69
N SER A 352 36.89 -31.70 -17.94
CA SER A 352 38.34 -31.65 -18.27
C SER A 352 38.73 -32.86 -19.08
N GLU A 353 39.64 -32.70 -20.03
CA GLU A 353 40.20 -33.81 -20.83
C GLU A 353 40.90 -34.90 -19.98
N ASP A 354 41.54 -34.50 -18.88
CA ASP A 354 42.20 -35.44 -17.95
C ASP A 354 41.30 -35.92 -16.82
N SER A 355 40.01 -35.67 -16.91
CA SER A 355 39.00 -35.98 -15.90
C SER A 355 39.26 -35.38 -14.51
N LYS A 356 40.15 -34.41 -14.37
CA LYS A 356 40.43 -33.69 -13.14
C LYS A 356 39.51 -32.51 -13.01
N VAL A 357 38.40 -32.72 -12.30
CA VAL A 357 37.33 -31.71 -12.13
C VAL A 357 37.13 -31.27 -10.66
N ASP A 358 37.68 -32.00 -9.70
CA ASP A 358 37.61 -31.68 -8.28
C ASP A 358 38.64 -30.63 -7.87
N GLY A 359 38.25 -29.66 -7.03
CA GLY A 359 39.17 -28.66 -6.50
C GLY A 359 39.51 -27.53 -7.46
N ILE A 360 38.78 -27.36 -8.56
CA ILE A 360 39.00 -26.25 -9.50
C ILE A 360 38.39 -24.98 -8.92
N VAL A 361 39.17 -23.92 -8.86
CA VAL A 361 38.80 -22.65 -8.24
C VAL A 361 38.17 -21.69 -9.25
N PHE A 362 37.06 -21.10 -8.87
CA PHE A 362 36.35 -20.05 -9.63
C PHE A 362 36.15 -18.80 -8.76
N THR A 363 36.14 -17.66 -9.41
CA THR A 363 35.70 -16.40 -8.82
C THR A 363 34.41 -15.95 -9.49
N ILE A 364 33.42 -15.56 -8.68
CA ILE A 364 32.15 -14.97 -9.14
C ILE A 364 32.10 -13.54 -8.67
N THR A 365 31.81 -12.64 -9.60
CA THR A 365 31.67 -11.21 -9.33
C THR A 365 30.41 -10.66 -10.00
N GLY A 366 29.70 -9.76 -9.32
CA GLY A 366 28.49 -9.10 -9.82
C GLY A 366 27.51 -8.82 -8.69
N GLU A 367 26.63 -7.83 -8.83
CA GLU A 367 25.58 -7.47 -7.86
C GLU A 367 26.08 -7.41 -6.40
N GLY A 368 27.24 -6.79 -6.19
CA GLY A 368 27.87 -6.72 -4.86
C GLY A 368 28.51 -8.01 -4.35
N VAL A 369 28.46 -9.10 -5.13
CA VAL A 369 29.12 -10.38 -4.81
C VAL A 369 30.55 -10.37 -5.36
N ASN A 370 31.50 -10.80 -4.52
CA ASN A 370 32.86 -11.18 -4.92
C ASN A 370 33.24 -12.39 -4.08
N GLN A 371 33.04 -13.58 -4.65
CA GLN A 371 33.16 -14.85 -3.94
C GLN A 371 34.06 -15.80 -4.69
N THR A 372 34.95 -16.47 -3.96
CA THR A 372 35.75 -17.59 -4.46
C THR A 372 35.09 -18.92 -4.05
N VAL A 373 34.93 -19.82 -5.02
CA VAL A 373 34.26 -21.11 -4.87
C VAL A 373 35.06 -22.20 -5.54
N THR A 374 34.87 -23.44 -5.14
CA THR A 374 35.66 -24.58 -5.61
C THR A 374 34.75 -25.72 -6.02
N THR A 375 35.04 -26.41 -7.13
CA THR A 375 34.29 -27.55 -7.62
C THR A 375 34.38 -28.76 -6.66
N ASP A 376 33.30 -29.48 -6.60
CA ASP A 376 33.22 -30.78 -5.93
C ASP A 376 33.80 -31.91 -6.83
N ARG A 377 33.68 -33.15 -6.34
CA ARG A 377 34.17 -34.38 -7.05
C ARG A 377 33.45 -34.63 -8.37
N ASN A 378 32.27 -34.07 -8.58
CA ASN A 378 31.50 -34.14 -9.81
C ASN A 378 31.81 -33.01 -10.77
N GLY A 379 32.69 -32.08 -10.38
CA GLY A 379 32.96 -30.87 -11.11
C GLY A 379 31.83 -29.85 -11.01
N GLU A 380 31.02 -29.88 -9.96
CA GLU A 380 29.89 -28.96 -9.82
C GLU A 380 30.13 -27.95 -8.70
N ILE A 381 29.62 -26.74 -8.92
CA ILE A 381 29.43 -25.71 -7.90
C ILE A 381 27.99 -25.26 -7.97
N ARG A 382 27.32 -25.14 -6.83
CA ARG A 382 26.01 -24.54 -6.71
C ARG A 382 26.07 -23.34 -5.77
N ILE A 383 25.51 -22.21 -6.20
CA ILE A 383 25.44 -20.97 -5.46
C ILE A 383 23.97 -20.55 -5.44
N ASP A 384 23.41 -20.53 -4.26
CA ASP A 384 22.03 -20.11 -4.01
C ASP A 384 22.00 -18.68 -3.44
N ASN A 385 20.83 -18.06 -3.40
CA ASN A 385 20.59 -16.73 -2.84
C ASN A 385 21.38 -15.60 -3.52
N LEU A 386 21.52 -15.69 -4.85
CA LEU A 386 22.04 -14.60 -5.67
C LEU A 386 20.90 -13.65 -6.02
N MET A 387 21.17 -12.35 -5.93
CA MET A 387 20.26 -11.34 -6.49
C MET A 387 20.11 -11.55 -7.99
N PRO A 388 18.94 -11.35 -8.59
CA PRO A 388 18.81 -11.29 -10.05
C PRO A 388 19.74 -10.23 -10.61
N GLY A 389 20.44 -10.57 -11.70
CA GLY A 389 21.42 -9.68 -12.28
C GLY A 389 22.45 -10.41 -13.14
N ILE A 390 23.52 -9.71 -13.54
CA ILE A 390 24.58 -10.26 -14.38
C ILE A 390 25.82 -10.52 -13.54
N TYR A 391 26.27 -11.76 -13.57
CA TYR A 391 27.49 -12.20 -12.89
C TYR A 391 28.55 -12.59 -13.90
N THR A 392 29.83 -12.38 -13.56
CA THR A 392 30.98 -12.85 -14.27
C THR A 392 31.59 -14.00 -13.49
N VAL A 393 31.76 -15.14 -14.17
CA VAL A 393 32.41 -16.35 -13.63
C VAL A 393 33.76 -16.50 -14.31
N THR A 394 34.81 -16.58 -13.52
CA THR A 394 36.19 -16.69 -13.98
C THR A 394 36.85 -17.89 -13.35
N GLU A 395 37.43 -18.81 -14.14
CA GLU A 395 38.24 -19.91 -13.66
C GLU A 395 39.65 -19.42 -13.33
N GLN A 396 40.24 -19.91 -12.25
CA GLN A 396 41.64 -19.71 -11.95
C GLN A 396 42.49 -20.40 -12.99
N SER A 397 43.53 -19.72 -13.53
CA SER A 397 44.42 -20.30 -14.50
C SER A 397 45.33 -21.38 -13.88
N TYR A 398 45.54 -22.47 -14.61
CA TYR A 398 46.46 -23.57 -14.28
C TYR A 398 47.44 -23.82 -15.44
N ASP A 399 48.71 -24.01 -15.13
CA ASP A 399 49.78 -24.12 -16.14
C ASP A 399 49.59 -25.24 -17.16
N LYS A 400 48.97 -26.33 -16.73
CA LYS A 400 48.70 -27.51 -17.58
C LYS A 400 47.54 -27.35 -18.54
N TYR A 401 46.69 -26.34 -18.36
CA TYR A 401 45.52 -26.11 -19.21
C TYR A 401 45.67 -24.87 -20.07
N VAL A 402 44.94 -24.87 -21.17
CA VAL A 402 44.70 -23.65 -21.95
C VAL A 402 43.83 -22.73 -21.11
N PRO A 403 44.18 -21.44 -20.89
CA PRO A 403 43.40 -20.51 -20.14
C PRO A 403 41.97 -20.39 -20.69
N GLN A 404 40.99 -20.37 -19.80
CA GLN A 404 39.58 -20.17 -20.14
C GLN A 404 39.24 -18.69 -20.07
N GLU A 405 38.35 -18.23 -20.96
CA GLU A 405 37.74 -16.89 -20.85
C GLU A 405 36.72 -16.87 -19.72
N SER A 406 36.47 -15.67 -19.17
CA SER A 406 35.40 -15.44 -18.22
C SER A 406 34.05 -15.50 -18.91
N HIS A 407 33.06 -16.12 -18.27
CA HIS A 407 31.69 -16.22 -18.76
C HIS A 407 30.77 -15.29 -17.99
N ARG A 408 29.89 -14.60 -18.72
CA ARG A 408 28.76 -13.86 -18.09
C ARG A 408 27.55 -14.76 -17.97
N VAL A 409 26.90 -14.73 -16.81
CA VAL A 409 25.71 -15.49 -16.55
C VAL A 409 24.63 -14.54 -15.99
N THR A 410 23.41 -14.63 -16.52
CA THR A 410 22.26 -13.88 -16.03
C THR A 410 21.48 -14.75 -15.05
N VAL A 411 21.38 -14.30 -13.80
CA VAL A 411 20.56 -14.92 -12.76
C VAL A 411 19.20 -14.25 -12.75
N LEU A 412 18.13 -15.05 -12.82
CA LEU A 412 16.75 -14.58 -12.72
C LEU A 412 16.14 -15.04 -11.40
N ALA A 413 15.14 -14.30 -10.93
CA ALA A 413 14.40 -14.62 -9.71
C ALA A 413 13.82 -16.05 -9.75
N GLY A 414 14.02 -16.81 -8.70
CA GLY A 414 13.52 -18.19 -8.57
C GLY A 414 14.15 -19.21 -9.52
N GLN A 415 15.17 -18.84 -10.33
CA GLN A 415 15.82 -19.71 -11.29
C GLN A 415 17.26 -19.96 -10.94
N THR A 416 17.80 -21.12 -11.39
CA THR A 416 19.22 -21.43 -11.33
C THR A 416 19.82 -21.36 -12.75
N ALA A 417 20.65 -20.37 -12.99
CA ALA A 417 21.37 -20.24 -14.25
C ALA A 417 22.56 -21.21 -14.28
N THR A 418 22.87 -21.80 -15.44
CA THR A 418 23.96 -22.78 -15.59
C THR A 418 25.02 -22.25 -16.54
N VAL A 419 26.29 -22.39 -16.15
CA VAL A 419 27.46 -22.07 -16.98
C VAL A 419 28.43 -23.26 -16.96
N SER A 420 29.05 -23.55 -18.10
CA SER A 420 29.96 -24.70 -18.26
C SER A 420 31.34 -24.24 -18.67
N PHE A 421 32.35 -24.89 -18.11
CA PHE A 421 33.77 -24.72 -18.43
C PHE A 421 34.39 -26.08 -18.75
N ASN A 422 35.29 -26.11 -19.80
CA ASN A 422 35.99 -27.34 -20.18
C ASN A 422 37.49 -27.10 -20.24
N ASN A 423 38.27 -27.81 -19.40
CA ASN A 423 39.71 -27.71 -19.45
C ASN A 423 40.31 -28.58 -20.55
N VAL A 424 41.05 -27.94 -21.44
CA VAL A 424 41.81 -28.57 -22.50
C VAL A 424 43.28 -28.55 -22.09
N LEU A 425 43.96 -29.67 -22.21
CA LEU A 425 45.37 -29.79 -21.90
C LEU A 425 46.21 -28.99 -22.87
N ARG A 426 47.20 -28.27 -22.36
CA ARG A 426 48.23 -27.66 -23.22
C ARG A 426 49.05 -28.74 -23.87
N ARG A 427 49.23 -28.63 -25.16
CA ARG A 427 50.08 -29.48 -25.96
C ARG A 427 51.20 -28.66 -26.52
N GLY A 428 52.38 -29.29 -26.71
CA GLY A 428 53.52 -28.71 -27.37
C GLY A 428 54.13 -29.74 -28.30
N ASP A 429 54.88 -29.24 -29.25
CA ASP A 429 55.61 -30.10 -30.19
C ASP A 429 57.07 -30.22 -29.75
N LEU A 430 57.65 -31.40 -29.95
CA LEU A 430 59.05 -31.66 -29.75
C LEU A 430 59.67 -31.92 -31.11
N THR A 431 60.66 -31.10 -31.50
CA THR A 431 61.48 -31.37 -32.68
C THR A 431 62.82 -31.84 -32.22
N VAL A 432 63.23 -33.00 -32.70
CA VAL A 432 64.57 -33.56 -32.49
C VAL A 432 65.35 -33.49 -33.81
N THR A 433 66.52 -32.82 -33.79
CA THR A 433 67.42 -32.74 -34.95
C THR A 433 68.55 -33.71 -34.72
N LYS A 434 68.70 -34.66 -35.60
CA LYS A 434 69.83 -35.62 -35.63
C LYS A 434 70.92 -35.08 -36.56
N THR A 435 72.14 -35.01 -36.04
CA THR A 435 73.39 -34.73 -36.85
C THR A 435 74.36 -35.88 -36.68
N SER A 436 75.17 -36.15 -37.73
CA SER A 436 76.19 -37.16 -37.72
C SER A 436 77.32 -36.76 -38.60
N GLU A 437 78.57 -37.06 -38.26
CA GLU A 437 79.77 -36.76 -39.04
C GLU A 437 79.83 -37.48 -40.40
N ASP A 438 79.23 -38.67 -40.48
CA ASP A 438 79.11 -39.49 -41.66
C ASP A 438 77.89 -39.20 -42.54
N GLY A 439 77.05 -38.22 -42.16
CA GLY A 439 75.85 -37.82 -42.88
C GLY A 439 74.70 -38.80 -42.76
N LEU A 440 74.81 -39.86 -41.95
CA LEU A 440 73.73 -40.87 -41.73
C LEU A 440 72.72 -40.42 -40.72
N ASN A 441 71.81 -39.53 -41.18
CA ASN A 441 70.78 -38.89 -40.31
C ASN A 441 69.38 -39.53 -40.46
N GLN A 442 69.14 -40.37 -41.48
CA GLN A 442 67.88 -41.01 -41.76
C GLN A 442 67.78 -42.40 -41.06
N GLY A 443 66.59 -42.79 -40.75
CA GLY A 443 66.25 -44.12 -40.19
C GLY A 443 66.66 -44.33 -38.73
N VAL A 444 67.11 -43.28 -38.06
CA VAL A 444 67.43 -43.35 -36.63
C VAL A 444 66.15 -43.34 -35.84
N LYS A 445 65.97 -44.33 -34.99
CA LYS A 445 64.78 -44.43 -34.08
C LYS A 445 65.04 -43.63 -32.80
N PHE A 446 64.07 -42.85 -32.43
CA PHE A 446 64.02 -42.13 -31.16
C PHE A 446 62.85 -42.65 -30.34
N HIS A 447 63.02 -42.78 -29.04
CA HIS A 447 62.01 -43.12 -28.06
C HIS A 447 61.84 -41.96 -27.10
N LEU A 448 60.64 -41.34 -27.10
CA LEU A 448 60.24 -40.36 -26.15
C LEU A 448 59.46 -41.03 -25.08
N PHE A 449 59.94 -41.02 -23.85
CA PHE A 449 59.23 -41.59 -22.72
C PHE A 449 59.31 -40.67 -21.48
N GLY A 450 58.28 -40.72 -20.65
CA GLY A 450 58.22 -39.91 -19.46
C GLY A 450 56.80 -39.62 -19.00
N THR A 451 56.65 -38.51 -18.30
CA THR A 451 55.33 -38.04 -17.84
C THR A 451 55.17 -36.60 -18.24
N SER A 452 54.06 -36.28 -18.87
CA SER A 452 53.72 -34.90 -19.23
C SER A 452 53.43 -34.04 -17.97
N LEU A 453 53.42 -32.73 -18.10
CA LEU A 453 53.06 -31.81 -17.02
C LEU A 453 51.66 -32.07 -16.44
N SER A 454 50.78 -32.64 -17.24
CA SER A 454 49.44 -33.06 -16.80
C SER A 454 49.41 -34.38 -16.04
N GLY A 455 50.57 -35.07 -15.89
CA GLY A 455 50.71 -36.35 -15.23
C GLY A 455 50.34 -37.54 -16.11
N LEU A 456 50.11 -37.35 -17.39
CA LEU A 456 49.85 -38.43 -18.34
C LEU A 456 51.19 -39.07 -18.80
N PRO A 457 51.25 -40.43 -18.89
CA PRO A 457 52.44 -41.09 -19.44
C PRO A 457 52.61 -40.74 -20.92
N VAL A 458 53.84 -40.53 -21.30
CA VAL A 458 54.25 -40.37 -22.69
C VAL A 458 55.15 -41.53 -23.04
N ASP A 459 54.80 -42.26 -24.10
CA ASP A 459 55.57 -43.37 -24.65
C ASP A 459 55.36 -43.40 -26.17
N ASP A 460 56.26 -42.76 -26.93
CA ASP A 460 56.12 -42.59 -28.36
C ASP A 460 57.45 -42.84 -29.08
N TYR A 461 57.36 -43.24 -30.32
CA TYR A 461 58.48 -43.55 -31.14
C TYR A 461 58.43 -42.75 -32.46
N ALA A 462 59.56 -42.23 -32.85
CA ALA A 462 59.69 -41.59 -34.14
C ALA A 462 60.96 -42.01 -34.85
N VAL A 463 60.94 -41.92 -36.16
CA VAL A 463 62.11 -42.23 -37.02
C VAL A 463 62.52 -41.01 -37.82
N SER A 464 63.78 -40.66 -37.80
CA SER A 464 64.28 -39.51 -38.58
C SER A 464 64.08 -39.73 -40.09
N ALA A 465 63.34 -38.80 -40.73
CA ALA A 465 63.11 -38.85 -42.17
C ALA A 465 64.19 -38.15 -42.98
N SER A 466 64.83 -37.15 -42.37
CA SER A 466 65.96 -36.39 -42.88
C SER A 466 66.71 -35.87 -41.65
N ASP A 467 67.06 -34.61 -41.62
CA ASP A 467 67.68 -33.97 -40.47
C ASP A 467 66.69 -33.58 -39.34
N LYS A 468 65.41 -33.80 -39.62
CA LYS A 468 64.28 -33.43 -38.68
C LYS A 468 63.26 -34.53 -38.61
N MET A 469 62.69 -34.71 -37.42
CA MET A 469 61.56 -35.51 -37.14
C MET A 469 60.44 -34.66 -36.52
#